data_6c1d6ea596b80f60e1242fa79f847381
#
_entry.id   6c1d6ea596b80f60e1242fa79f847381
#
_cell.length_a   1.000
_cell.length_b   1.000
_cell.length_c   1.000
_cell.angle_alpha   90.00
_cell.angle_beta   90.00
_cell.angle_gamma   90.00
#
_symmetry.space_group_name_H-M   'P 1'
#
loop_
_entity.id
_entity.type
_entity.pdbx_description
1 polymer ?
#
loop_
_entity_poly.entity_id
_entity_poly.type
_entity_poly.pdbx_seq_one_letter_code
_entity_poly.pdbx_strand_id
1 'polypeptide(L)'
;MKYKKYFRKTSLKQKGVGDFFLKEILKKKPKTFLEVGVFHGVTARNICEMLNIIHAKDFKYIGLDLFEESEENKNEFIPNTKFSNPFKTLYFKYIKRINPYSKEAVENLLIKFKDNVHLIKGNSNKILKEINMKKIDYVFLDGGHEYETVLNGPDIP
;
A
#
# COMPACT_ATOMS: atom_id res chain seq x y z
N MET A 1 4.78 -15.95 6.60
CA MET A 1 4.83 -14.60 6.03
C MET A 1 6.01 -13.83 6.60
N LYS A 2 6.93 -13.44 5.74
CA LYS A 2 8.23 -12.85 6.13
C LYS A 2 8.11 -11.47 6.76
N TYR A 3 7.19 -10.65 6.28
CA TYR A 3 7.08 -9.23 6.65
C TYR A 3 6.04 -8.94 7.74
N LYS A 4 5.30 -9.93 8.22
CA LYS A 4 4.26 -9.77 9.25
C LYS A 4 4.73 -9.02 10.50
N LYS A 5 5.96 -9.27 10.97
CA LYS A 5 6.56 -8.59 12.12
C LYS A 5 6.71 -7.06 11.93
N TYR A 6 6.64 -6.57 10.70
CA TYR A 6 6.78 -5.14 10.39
C TYR A 6 5.45 -4.39 10.40
N PHE A 7 4.30 -5.05 10.62
CA PHE A 7 3.02 -4.38 10.82
C PHE A 7 3.06 -3.32 11.93
N ARG A 8 3.94 -3.48 12.93
CA ARG A 8 4.20 -2.44 13.94
C ARG A 8 4.57 -1.06 13.39
N LYS A 9 4.90 -0.96 12.11
CA LYS A 9 5.27 0.28 11.40
C LYS A 9 4.19 0.76 10.43
N THR A 10 3.00 0.20 10.49
CA THR A 10 1.86 0.53 9.62
C THR A 10 0.67 0.95 10.49
N SER A 11 -0.44 1.32 9.85
CA SER A 11 -1.74 1.54 10.52
C SER A 11 -2.20 0.31 11.33
N LEU A 12 -1.81 -0.89 10.88
CA LEU A 12 -2.13 -2.18 11.53
C LEU A 12 -1.23 -2.50 12.75
N LYS A 13 -0.63 -1.48 13.38
CA LYS A 13 0.35 -1.62 14.46
C LYS A 13 -0.20 -2.17 15.79
N GLN A 14 -1.50 -2.04 16.02
CA GLN A 14 -2.12 -2.53 17.25
C GLN A 14 -2.01 -4.05 17.32
N LYS A 15 -1.80 -4.56 18.54
CA LYS A 15 -1.63 -5.99 18.78
C LYS A 15 -2.82 -6.79 18.25
N GLY A 16 -2.56 -7.75 17.37
CA GLY A 16 -3.57 -8.63 16.78
C GLY A 16 -4.31 -8.07 15.56
N VAL A 17 -4.28 -6.75 15.31
CA VAL A 17 -5.01 -6.15 14.17
C VAL A 17 -4.49 -6.65 12.82
N GLY A 18 -3.16 -6.69 12.64
CA GLY A 18 -2.57 -7.25 11.42
C GLY A 18 -2.88 -8.74 11.22
N ASP A 19 -2.97 -9.52 12.31
CA ASP A 19 -3.36 -10.93 12.26
C ASP A 19 -4.83 -11.10 11.88
N PHE A 20 -5.70 -10.27 12.47
CA PHE A 20 -7.12 -10.24 12.13
C PHE A 20 -7.32 -9.88 10.65
N PHE A 21 -6.67 -8.84 10.18
CA PHE A 21 -6.73 -8.42 8.78
C PHE A 21 -6.32 -9.55 7.81
N LEU A 22 -5.22 -10.25 8.10
CA LEU A 22 -4.80 -11.38 7.26
C LEU A 22 -5.76 -12.56 7.33
N LYS A 23 -6.41 -12.80 8.48
CA LYS A 23 -7.47 -13.82 8.60
C LYS A 23 -8.70 -13.46 7.77
N GLU A 24 -9.08 -12.19 7.70
CA GLU A 24 -10.19 -11.74 6.84
C GLU A 24 -9.85 -11.93 5.35
N ILE A 25 -8.64 -11.62 4.90
CA ILE A 25 -8.20 -11.91 3.53
C ILE A 25 -8.28 -13.42 3.26
N LEU A 26 -7.81 -14.25 4.19
CA LEU A 26 -7.85 -15.72 4.06
C LEU A 26 -9.29 -16.25 3.97
N LYS A 27 -10.22 -15.64 4.73
CA LYS A 27 -11.64 -16.01 4.73
C LYS A 27 -12.35 -15.58 3.44
N LYS A 28 -12.12 -14.33 3.00
CA LYS A 28 -12.76 -13.74 1.81
C LYS A 28 -12.16 -14.26 0.51
N LYS A 29 -10.88 -14.64 0.51
CA LYS A 29 -10.14 -15.14 -0.66
C LYS A 29 -10.27 -14.25 -1.90
N PRO A 30 -10.06 -12.92 -1.80
CA PRO A 30 -10.21 -12.04 -2.95
C PRO A 30 -9.14 -12.34 -4.00
N LYS A 31 -9.51 -12.36 -5.28
CA LYS A 31 -8.56 -12.47 -6.40
C LYS A 31 -8.02 -11.11 -6.82
N THR A 32 -8.86 -10.08 -6.79
CA THR A 32 -8.48 -8.71 -7.12
C THR A 32 -8.58 -7.84 -5.87
N PHE A 33 -7.45 -7.33 -5.42
CA PHE A 33 -7.30 -6.52 -4.21
C PHE A 33 -6.87 -5.10 -4.57
N LEU A 34 -7.55 -4.09 -4.05
CA LEU A 34 -7.19 -2.69 -4.14
C LEU A 34 -6.77 -2.15 -2.76
N GLU A 35 -5.58 -1.59 -2.66
CA GLU A 35 -5.10 -0.84 -1.50
C GLU A 35 -4.93 0.63 -1.87
N VAL A 36 -5.54 1.52 -1.08
CA VAL A 36 -5.35 2.97 -1.17
C VAL A 36 -4.52 3.41 0.03
N GLY A 37 -3.35 3.97 -0.22
CA GLY A 37 -2.37 4.28 0.81
C GLY A 37 -1.36 3.13 1.01
N VAL A 38 -0.46 2.96 0.04
CA VAL A 38 0.56 1.88 0.05
C VAL A 38 1.74 2.23 0.94
N PHE A 39 2.08 3.53 1.05
CA PHE A 39 3.19 4.05 1.82
C PHE A 39 4.52 3.36 1.45
N HIS A 40 5.20 2.69 2.37
CA HIS A 40 6.44 1.96 2.09
C HIS A 40 6.23 0.45 1.79
N GLY A 41 5.01 0.04 1.48
CA GLY A 41 4.66 -1.26 0.91
C GLY A 41 4.69 -2.45 1.88
N VAL A 42 4.79 -2.26 3.20
CA VAL A 42 4.82 -3.39 4.15
C VAL A 42 3.49 -4.13 4.19
N THR A 43 2.38 -3.39 4.21
CA THR A 43 1.03 -3.97 4.16
C THR A 43 0.83 -4.66 2.82
N ALA A 44 1.13 -3.97 1.71
CA ALA A 44 1.10 -4.51 0.35
C ALA A 44 1.87 -5.85 0.23
N ARG A 45 3.07 -5.93 0.80
CA ARG A 45 3.88 -7.15 0.79
C ARG A 45 3.19 -8.32 1.50
N ASN A 46 2.58 -8.06 2.67
CA ASN A 46 1.86 -9.08 3.41
C ASN A 46 0.57 -9.51 2.69
N ILE A 47 -0.16 -8.57 2.08
CA ILE A 47 -1.32 -8.87 1.23
C ILE A 47 -0.90 -9.77 0.07
N CYS A 48 0.11 -9.40 -0.70
CA CYS A 48 0.59 -10.20 -1.84
C CYS A 48 1.09 -11.59 -1.41
N GLU A 49 1.76 -11.72 -0.25
CA GLU A 49 2.14 -13.02 0.28
C GLU A 49 0.92 -13.88 0.62
N MET A 50 -0.13 -13.28 1.21
CA MET A 50 -1.37 -14.00 1.54
C MET A 50 -2.13 -14.39 0.28
N LEU A 51 -2.30 -13.49 -0.68
CA LEU A 51 -2.97 -13.78 -1.94
C LEU A 51 -2.23 -14.89 -2.72
N ASN A 52 -0.90 -14.88 -2.71
CA ASN A 52 -0.12 -15.94 -3.33
C ASN A 52 -0.26 -17.30 -2.62
N ILE A 53 -0.47 -17.32 -1.29
CA ILE A 53 -0.80 -18.54 -0.55
C ILE A 53 -2.16 -19.09 -0.95
N ILE A 54 -3.15 -18.20 -1.17
CA ILE A 54 -4.53 -18.58 -1.48
C ILE A 54 -4.69 -19.02 -2.94
N HIS A 55 -4.12 -18.23 -3.87
CA HIS A 55 -4.37 -18.34 -5.32
C HIS A 55 -3.14 -18.70 -6.14
N ALA A 56 -1.99 -18.98 -5.51
CA ALA A 56 -0.71 -19.08 -6.18
C ALA A 56 -0.42 -17.81 -7.00
N LYS A 57 -0.26 -17.92 -8.33
CA LYS A 57 -0.02 -16.75 -9.19
C LYS A 57 -1.30 -16.16 -9.80
N ASP A 58 -2.48 -16.69 -9.47
CA ASP A 58 -3.76 -16.26 -10.06
C ASP A 58 -4.45 -15.21 -9.16
N PHE A 59 -3.80 -14.06 -8.97
CA PHE A 59 -4.35 -12.91 -8.26
C PHE A 59 -3.88 -11.59 -8.88
N LYS A 60 -4.58 -10.51 -8.57
CA LYS A 60 -4.19 -9.14 -8.93
C LYS A 60 -4.21 -8.25 -7.69
N TYR A 61 -3.11 -7.55 -7.47
CA TYR A 61 -2.99 -6.50 -6.47
C TYR A 61 -2.85 -5.15 -7.17
N ILE A 62 -3.67 -4.19 -6.77
CA ILE A 62 -3.60 -2.80 -7.23
C ILE A 62 -3.29 -1.94 -6.02
N GLY A 63 -2.17 -1.22 -6.05
CA GLY A 63 -1.77 -0.28 -5.01
C GLY A 63 -1.82 1.14 -5.53
N LEU A 64 -2.57 2.01 -4.87
CA LEU A 64 -2.71 3.42 -5.20
C LEU A 64 -2.12 4.28 -4.09
N ASP A 65 -1.19 5.17 -4.45
CA ASP A 65 -0.54 6.08 -3.51
C ASP A 65 0.02 7.31 -4.25
N LEU A 66 0.28 8.39 -3.53
CA LEU A 66 1.02 9.54 -4.05
C LEU A 66 2.49 9.21 -4.28
N PHE A 67 3.04 8.26 -3.51
CA PHE A 67 4.42 7.76 -3.45
C PHE A 67 5.43 8.88 -3.27
N GLU A 68 5.81 9.73 -3.91
CA GLU A 68 6.65 10.89 -3.73
C GLU A 68 5.86 12.15 -4.04
N GLU A 69 6.39 13.28 -3.65
CA GLU A 69 5.78 14.59 -3.83
C GLU A 69 4.99 14.68 -5.15
N SER A 70 3.69 14.80 -5.04
CA SER A 70 2.85 15.25 -6.13
C SER A 70 2.68 16.75 -5.94
N GLU A 71 3.09 17.52 -6.92
CA GLU A 71 2.89 18.99 -6.91
C GLU A 71 1.40 19.39 -6.84
N GLU A 72 0.50 18.42 -7.09
CA GLU A 72 -0.94 18.65 -7.18
C GLU A 72 -1.65 18.71 -5.82
N ASN A 73 -1.06 18.20 -4.72
CA ASN A 73 -1.69 18.16 -3.40
C ASN A 73 -0.79 18.69 -2.30
N LYS A 74 -0.68 20.01 -2.22
CA LYS A 74 0.05 20.71 -1.13
C LYS A 74 -0.58 20.53 0.26
N ASN A 75 -1.80 20.01 0.35
CA ASN A 75 -2.56 19.87 1.59
C ASN A 75 -2.56 18.46 2.16
N GLU A 76 -2.09 17.43 1.43
CA GLU A 76 -1.95 16.09 1.98
C GLU A 76 -0.57 15.92 2.63
N PHE A 77 -0.55 15.31 3.82
CA PHE A 77 0.69 15.00 4.54
C PHE A 77 1.49 13.97 3.75
N ILE A 78 2.55 14.42 3.11
CA ILE A 78 3.54 13.56 2.49
C ILE A 78 4.64 13.28 3.51
N PRO A 79 4.90 12.02 3.85
CA PRO A 79 5.92 11.69 4.84
C PRO A 79 7.27 12.28 4.46
N ASN A 80 7.82 13.11 5.33
CA ASN A 80 9.17 13.64 5.15
C ASN A 80 10.16 12.47 5.14
N THR A 81 11.00 12.41 4.11
CA THR A 81 12.05 11.39 3.95
C THR A 81 13.16 11.47 5.00
N LYS A 82 13.12 12.49 5.86
CA LYS A 82 14.04 12.58 7.00
C LYS A 82 13.61 11.58 8.08
N PHE A 83 14.42 10.56 8.26
CA PHE A 83 14.26 9.66 9.39
C PHE A 83 14.73 10.33 10.68
N SER A 84 14.08 10.04 11.80
CA SER A 84 14.54 10.46 13.13
C SER A 84 15.92 9.89 13.49
N ASN A 85 16.33 8.78 12.86
CA ASN A 85 17.67 8.21 12.99
C ASN A 85 18.55 8.69 11.82
N PRO A 86 19.61 9.50 12.08
CA PRO A 86 20.49 10.04 11.05
C PRO A 86 21.26 8.96 10.28
N PHE A 87 21.64 7.85 10.92
CA PHE A 87 22.30 6.72 10.25
C PHE A 87 21.39 6.07 9.20
N LYS A 88 20.09 5.99 9.45
CA LYS A 88 19.13 5.48 8.49
C LYS A 88 18.98 6.41 7.29
N THR A 89 18.96 7.72 7.53
CA THR A 89 18.96 8.74 6.48
C THR A 89 20.21 8.63 5.60
N LEU A 90 21.37 8.50 6.23
CA LEU A 90 22.66 8.33 5.53
C LEU A 90 22.67 7.06 4.67
N TYR A 91 22.20 5.94 5.23
CA TYR A 91 22.12 4.66 4.53
C TYR A 91 21.24 4.75 3.26
N PHE A 92 20.03 5.30 3.37
CA PHE A 92 19.14 5.43 2.22
C PHE A 92 19.68 6.45 1.21
N LYS A 93 20.25 7.56 1.67
CA LYS A 93 20.77 8.63 0.80
C LYS A 93 22.03 8.22 0.02
N TYR A 94 22.98 7.54 0.68
CA TYR A 94 24.32 7.30 0.10
C TYR A 94 24.55 5.86 -0.34
N ILE A 95 23.95 4.87 0.34
CA ILE A 95 24.16 3.45 0.03
C ILE A 95 23.07 2.94 -0.88
N LYS A 96 21.80 3.09 -0.49
CA LYS A 96 20.66 2.61 -1.30
C LYS A 96 20.34 3.53 -2.45
N ARG A 97 20.54 4.84 -2.31
CA ARG A 97 20.22 5.88 -3.29
C ARG A 97 18.76 5.84 -3.77
N ILE A 98 17.88 5.33 -2.93
CA ILE A 98 16.44 5.18 -3.18
C ILE A 98 15.68 5.81 -2.02
N ASN A 99 14.67 6.62 -2.32
CA ASN A 99 13.70 7.06 -1.33
C ASN A 99 12.81 5.87 -0.95
N PRO A 100 12.75 5.44 0.33
CA PRO A 100 11.94 4.30 0.74
C PRO A 100 10.43 4.47 0.57
N TYR A 101 9.97 5.69 0.32
CA TYR A 101 8.57 6.04 0.05
C TYR A 101 8.28 6.18 -1.46
N SER A 102 9.28 5.96 -2.31
CA SER A 102 9.11 6.02 -3.76
C SER A 102 8.38 4.79 -4.29
N LYS A 103 7.70 4.97 -5.42
CA LYS A 103 7.10 3.88 -6.18
C LYS A 103 8.13 2.79 -6.49
N GLU A 104 9.34 3.19 -6.92
CA GLU A 104 10.44 2.27 -7.22
C GLU A 104 10.84 1.41 -6.01
N ALA A 105 10.90 2.00 -4.80
CA ALA A 105 11.23 1.26 -3.58
C ALA A 105 10.17 0.20 -3.27
N VAL A 106 8.90 0.52 -3.50
CA VAL A 106 7.78 -0.43 -3.30
C VAL A 106 7.79 -1.50 -4.40
N GLU A 107 8.03 -1.16 -5.66
CA GLU A 107 8.20 -2.12 -6.75
C GLU A 107 9.32 -3.12 -6.43
N ASN A 108 10.47 -2.64 -5.97
CA ASN A 108 11.59 -3.50 -5.54
C ASN A 108 11.22 -4.40 -4.35
N LEU A 109 10.42 -3.90 -3.39
CA LEU A 109 9.92 -4.72 -2.29
C LEU A 109 8.99 -5.82 -2.77
N LEU A 110 8.18 -5.53 -3.79
CA LEU A 110 7.17 -6.43 -4.36
C LEU A 110 7.68 -7.22 -5.57
N ILE A 111 8.96 -7.16 -5.92
CA ILE A 111 9.55 -7.75 -7.14
C ILE A 111 9.18 -9.22 -7.33
N LYS A 112 9.03 -9.99 -6.25
CA LYS A 112 8.59 -11.38 -6.30
C LYS A 112 7.21 -11.56 -6.94
N PHE A 113 6.38 -10.52 -6.92
CA PHE A 113 5.00 -10.52 -7.38
C PHE A 113 4.79 -9.54 -8.55
N LYS A 114 5.85 -9.16 -9.25
CA LYS A 114 5.81 -8.12 -10.29
C LYS A 114 4.71 -8.32 -11.34
N ASP A 115 4.43 -9.58 -11.68
CA ASP A 115 3.44 -9.94 -12.70
C ASP A 115 1.98 -9.85 -12.19
N ASN A 116 1.81 -9.74 -10.87
CA ASN A 116 0.51 -9.67 -10.19
C ASN A 116 0.22 -8.28 -9.61
N VAL A 117 1.23 -7.40 -9.55
CA VAL A 117 1.17 -6.12 -8.87
C VAL A 117 1.09 -4.98 -9.87
N HIS A 118 0.14 -4.08 -9.66
CA HIS A 118 0.00 -2.84 -10.40
C HIS A 118 0.00 -1.66 -9.44
N LEU A 119 1.08 -0.87 -9.45
CA LEU A 119 1.18 0.34 -8.62
C LEU A 119 0.83 1.57 -9.45
N ILE A 120 -0.13 2.33 -8.97
CA ILE A 120 -0.61 3.57 -9.60
C ILE A 120 -0.18 4.73 -8.71
N LYS A 121 0.59 5.66 -9.29
CA LYS A 121 0.95 6.93 -8.63
C LYS A 121 -0.08 7.98 -8.95
N GLY A 122 -0.63 8.62 -7.93
CA GLY A 122 -1.50 9.79 -8.09
C GLY A 122 -2.52 9.95 -6.98
N ASN A 123 -3.35 11.00 -7.15
CA ASN A 123 -4.40 11.34 -6.21
C ASN A 123 -5.54 10.33 -6.26
N SER A 124 -5.84 9.72 -5.10
CA SER A 124 -6.90 8.71 -4.97
C SER A 124 -8.27 9.21 -5.41
N ASN A 125 -8.63 10.46 -5.07
CA ASN A 125 -9.93 11.03 -5.41
C ASN A 125 -10.17 11.16 -6.93
N LYS A 126 -9.09 11.30 -7.71
CA LYS A 126 -9.19 11.33 -9.18
C LYS A 126 -9.20 9.91 -9.75
N ILE A 127 -8.23 9.09 -9.35
CA ILE A 127 -7.98 7.78 -9.95
C ILE A 127 -9.07 6.75 -9.61
N LEU A 128 -9.65 6.80 -8.39
CA LEU A 128 -10.72 5.88 -8.01
C LEU A 128 -11.97 6.02 -8.87
N LYS A 129 -12.22 7.21 -9.45
CA LYS A 129 -13.33 7.43 -10.40
C LYS A 129 -13.13 6.73 -11.74
N GLU A 130 -11.88 6.40 -12.09
CA GLU A 130 -11.51 5.74 -13.34
C GLU A 130 -11.40 4.21 -13.17
N ILE A 131 -11.28 3.73 -11.92
CA ILE A 131 -11.18 2.30 -11.63
C ILE A 131 -12.57 1.65 -11.72
N ASN A 132 -12.68 0.56 -12.48
CA ASN A 132 -13.88 -0.24 -12.51
C ASN A 132 -14.03 -1.07 -11.21
N MET A 133 -14.72 -0.49 -10.23
CA MET A 133 -14.91 -1.10 -8.89
C MET A 133 -15.62 -2.46 -8.95
N LYS A 134 -16.44 -2.74 -9.97
CA LYS A 134 -17.11 -4.05 -10.14
C LYS A 134 -16.14 -5.22 -10.36
N LYS A 135 -14.88 -4.93 -10.69
CA LYS A 135 -13.81 -5.92 -10.87
C LYS A 135 -12.91 -6.07 -9.64
N ILE A 136 -13.23 -5.41 -8.54
CA ILE A 136 -12.46 -5.42 -7.31
C ILE A 136 -13.19 -6.26 -6.27
N ASP A 137 -12.56 -7.30 -5.75
CA ASP A 137 -13.15 -8.19 -4.75
C ASP A 137 -12.97 -7.68 -3.31
N TYR A 138 -11.93 -6.86 -3.09
CA TYR A 138 -11.64 -6.31 -1.77
C TYR A 138 -10.93 -4.96 -1.88
N VAL A 139 -11.41 -4.00 -1.10
CA VAL A 139 -10.81 -2.67 -0.99
C VAL A 139 -10.29 -2.45 0.42
N PHE A 140 -9.06 -2.00 0.55
CA PHE A 140 -8.46 -1.57 1.81
C PHE A 140 -8.05 -0.11 1.70
N LEU A 141 -8.70 0.74 2.49
CA LEU A 141 -8.43 2.17 2.55
C LEU A 141 -7.53 2.47 3.74
N ASP A 142 -6.28 2.77 3.50
CA ASP A 142 -5.26 3.12 4.50
C ASP A 142 -4.56 4.46 4.18
N GLY A 143 -5.06 5.19 3.20
CA GLY A 143 -4.56 6.47 2.75
C GLY A 143 -5.49 7.62 3.11
N GLY A 144 -4.91 8.83 3.25
CA GLY A 144 -5.64 10.08 3.46
C GLY A 144 -6.46 10.10 4.75
N HIS A 145 -5.94 10.72 5.81
CA HIS A 145 -6.66 10.84 7.08
C HIS A 145 -7.52 12.10 7.15
N GLU A 146 -7.63 12.86 6.06
CA GLU A 146 -8.48 14.04 6.00
C GLU A 146 -9.92 13.66 5.68
N TYR A 147 -10.85 14.35 6.34
CA TYR A 147 -12.30 14.12 6.23
C TYR A 147 -12.78 14.14 4.76
N GLU A 148 -12.28 15.07 3.95
CA GLU A 148 -12.63 15.18 2.52
C GLU A 148 -12.13 13.96 1.70
N THR A 149 -10.99 13.38 2.04
CA THR A 149 -10.48 12.18 1.38
C THR A 149 -11.36 10.96 1.67
N VAL A 150 -11.91 10.88 2.88
CA VAL A 150 -12.82 9.78 3.28
C VAL A 150 -14.19 9.95 2.65
N LEU A 151 -14.73 11.18 2.60
CA LEU A 151 -16.05 11.45 1.99
C LEU A 151 -16.06 11.26 0.47
N ASN A 152 -14.95 11.53 -0.20
CA ASN A 152 -14.82 11.33 -1.65
C ASN A 152 -14.32 9.94 -2.01
N GLY A 153 -14.28 9.02 -1.04
CA GLY A 153 -14.03 7.60 -1.30
C GLY A 153 -15.08 7.00 -2.23
N PRO A 154 -14.77 5.89 -2.90
CA PRO A 154 -15.74 5.26 -3.79
C PRO A 154 -16.98 4.84 -3.02
N ASP A 155 -18.17 5.08 -3.58
CA ASP A 155 -19.40 4.46 -3.11
C ASP A 155 -19.20 2.94 -3.20
N ILE A 156 -18.99 2.32 -2.05
CA ILE A 156 -18.87 0.87 -1.96
C ILE A 156 -20.30 0.33 -1.89
N PRO A 157 -20.75 -0.47 -2.86
CA PRO A 157 -22.10 -1.05 -2.87
C PRO A 157 -22.29 -2.02 -1.72
#